data_7ea7ace77663cd98e529f14f916ddbdd
#
_entry.id   7ea7ace77663cd98e529f14f916ddbdd
#
_cell.length_a   1.000
_cell.length_b   1.000
_cell.length_c   1.000
_cell.angle_alpha   90.00
_cell.angle_beta   90.00
_cell.angle_gamma   90.00
#
_symmetry.space_group_name_H-M   'P 1'
#
loop_
_entity.id
_entity.type
_entity.pdbx_description
1 polymer ?
#
loop_
_entity_poly.entity_id
_entity_poly.type
_entity_poly.pdbx_seq_one_letter_code
_entity_poly.pdbx_strand_id
1 'polypeptide(L)'
;QLTREVKTMGLTQRSDVNLDDMEVVTLPVVFHIVHKGEGHDTNISDEQVLSQIPALDTGFRWGPGVDTKIQFCLASRDPDGNPTNGITRHNGVQLFGDLYEEEGITSSSLFDGVNDNLLKSTVGCWNPDEYINFYIVSEIQGNNGGGGVQGYAYVGGNSSGCGDGIVQLYNVTGTTGTLKSGKEQGETAVHEMGHHLDLWHTFQFGNCNETNCETQGDQVCDTP
;
A
#
# COMPACT_ATOMS: atom_id res chain seq x y z
N GLN A 1 -3.49 -5.54 16.86
CA GLN A 1 -4.64 -6.29 17.40
C GLN A 1 -5.88 -6.12 16.52
N LEU A 2 -6.18 -4.89 16.05
CA LEU A 2 -7.30 -4.59 15.12
C LEU A 2 -7.15 -5.31 13.76
N THR A 3 -5.96 -5.27 13.15
CA THR A 3 -5.68 -6.00 11.90
C THR A 3 -5.79 -7.51 12.08
N ARG A 4 -5.44 -8.03 13.25
CA ARG A 4 -5.59 -9.44 13.57
C ARG A 4 -7.05 -9.84 13.84
N GLU A 5 -7.86 -8.94 14.42
CA GLU A 5 -9.29 -9.19 14.65
C GLU A 5 -10.09 -9.17 13.34
N VAL A 6 -9.78 -8.26 12.42
CA VAL A 6 -10.34 -8.28 11.05
C VAL A 6 -9.97 -9.57 10.31
N LYS A 7 -8.72 -10.06 10.48
CA LYS A 7 -8.27 -11.36 9.94
C LYS A 7 -8.95 -12.59 10.58
N THR A 8 -9.34 -12.50 11.85
CA THR A 8 -9.95 -13.64 12.57
C THR A 8 -11.47 -13.72 12.38
N MET A 9 -12.13 -12.65 11.92
CA MET A 9 -13.56 -12.64 11.57
C MET A 9 -13.85 -13.21 10.17
N GLY A 10 -12.83 -13.58 9.41
CA GLY A 10 -12.97 -14.15 8.09
C GLY A 10 -13.18 -15.66 8.11
N LEU A 11 -13.97 -16.13 7.18
CA LEU A 11 -13.97 -17.45 6.54
C LEU A 11 -14.95 -18.51 7.03
N THR A 12 -15.91 -18.23 7.87
CA THR A 12 -17.05 -19.14 8.01
C THR A 12 -18.35 -18.47 7.57
N GLN A 13 -18.78 -18.80 6.36
CA GLN A 13 -20.11 -18.52 5.77
C GLN A 13 -20.58 -17.05 5.80
N ARG A 14 -20.28 -16.34 4.74
CA ARG A 14 -20.60 -14.92 4.49
C ARG A 14 -22.07 -14.61 4.16
N SER A 15 -23.02 -15.52 4.39
CA SER A 15 -24.43 -15.31 3.99
C SER A 15 -25.24 -14.40 4.93
N ASP A 16 -24.73 -14.04 6.11
CA ASP A 16 -25.56 -13.41 7.14
C ASP A 16 -24.97 -12.12 7.76
N VAL A 17 -23.87 -11.57 7.23
CA VAL A 17 -23.33 -10.28 7.73
C VAL A 17 -24.04 -9.15 7.02
N ASN A 18 -24.91 -8.44 7.74
CA ASN A 18 -25.49 -7.20 7.26
C ASN A 18 -24.46 -6.07 7.43
N LEU A 19 -23.84 -5.63 6.35
CA LEU A 19 -22.85 -4.54 6.35
C LEU A 19 -23.41 -3.22 6.89
N ASP A 20 -24.70 -3.00 6.80
CA ASP A 20 -25.35 -1.79 7.32
C ASP A 20 -25.29 -1.70 8.86
N ASP A 21 -25.16 -2.85 9.52
CA ASP A 21 -25.05 -2.93 11.00
C ASP A 21 -23.58 -2.82 11.48
N MET A 22 -22.62 -2.79 10.58
CA MET A 22 -21.20 -2.66 10.94
C MET A 22 -20.81 -1.21 11.21
N GLU A 23 -20.04 -1.00 12.27
CA GLU A 23 -19.41 0.29 12.53
C GLU A 23 -18.28 0.56 11.53
N VAL A 24 -18.06 1.84 11.24
CA VAL A 24 -16.96 2.27 10.38
C VAL A 24 -15.64 2.11 11.12
N VAL A 25 -14.72 1.38 10.49
CA VAL A 25 -13.35 1.21 10.96
C VAL A 25 -12.44 2.21 10.26
N THR A 26 -11.71 3.03 11.01
CA THR A 26 -10.73 3.96 10.47
C THR A 26 -9.32 3.41 10.68
N LEU A 27 -8.59 3.22 9.61
CA LEU A 27 -7.22 2.70 9.61
C LEU A 27 -6.21 3.85 9.46
N PRO A 28 -5.31 4.05 10.43
CA PRO A 28 -4.29 5.08 10.35
C PRO A 28 -3.16 4.65 9.40
N VAL A 29 -2.81 5.56 8.49
CA VAL A 29 -1.77 5.39 7.48
C VAL A 29 -0.61 6.32 7.78
N VAL A 30 0.62 5.84 7.57
CA VAL A 30 1.83 6.66 7.55
C VAL A 30 2.52 6.52 6.20
N PHE A 31 2.97 7.64 5.64
CA PHE A 31 3.74 7.67 4.40
C PHE A 31 5.21 7.99 4.69
N HIS A 32 6.07 7.07 4.33
CA HIS A 32 7.53 7.21 4.37
C HIS A 32 8.02 7.59 2.97
N ILE A 33 8.29 8.87 2.74
CA ILE A 33 8.78 9.38 1.46
C ILE A 33 10.29 9.17 1.40
N VAL A 34 10.73 8.23 0.57
CA VAL A 34 12.16 7.97 0.34
C VAL A 34 12.56 8.62 -0.97
N HIS A 35 13.17 9.80 -0.88
CA HIS A 35 13.44 10.68 -2.03
C HIS A 35 14.92 10.72 -2.41
N LYS A 36 15.23 11.18 -3.64
CA LYS A 36 16.61 11.37 -4.15
C LYS A 36 17.25 12.69 -3.74
N GLY A 37 16.51 13.60 -3.09
CA GLY A 37 17.00 14.90 -2.63
C GLY A 37 15.84 15.85 -2.34
N GLU A 38 16.08 16.89 -1.54
CA GLU A 38 15.04 17.82 -1.09
C GLU A 38 14.35 18.58 -2.25
N GLY A 39 15.09 18.93 -3.30
CA GLY A 39 14.57 19.60 -4.48
C GLY A 39 14.23 18.67 -5.65
N HIS A 40 14.25 17.36 -5.43
CA HIS A 40 13.99 16.38 -6.46
C HIS A 40 12.49 16.03 -6.51
N ASP A 41 11.96 15.76 -7.71
CA ASP A 41 10.55 15.43 -7.95
C ASP A 41 10.04 14.22 -7.13
N THR A 42 10.95 13.32 -6.74
CA THR A 42 10.62 12.19 -5.87
C THR A 42 10.29 12.58 -4.43
N ASN A 43 10.63 13.83 -4.02
CA ASN A 43 10.23 14.40 -2.74
C ASN A 43 8.86 15.07 -2.88
N ILE A 44 7.84 14.25 -3.12
CA ILE A 44 6.48 14.73 -3.38
C ILE A 44 5.93 15.58 -2.24
N SER A 45 5.05 16.53 -2.56
CA SER A 45 4.48 17.45 -1.58
C SER A 45 3.50 16.76 -0.61
N ASP A 46 3.26 17.38 0.53
CA ASP A 46 2.25 16.90 1.48
C ASP A 46 0.85 16.92 0.87
N GLU A 47 0.53 17.90 -0.01
CA GLU A 47 -0.73 17.96 -0.73
C GLU A 47 -0.94 16.74 -1.65
N GLN A 48 0.15 16.29 -2.31
CA GLN A 48 0.10 15.09 -3.14
C GLN A 48 -0.18 13.85 -2.28
N VAL A 49 0.49 13.69 -1.14
CA VAL A 49 0.24 12.60 -0.18
C VAL A 49 -1.18 12.66 0.35
N LEU A 50 -1.64 13.84 0.79
CA LEU A 50 -2.99 14.04 1.31
C LEU A 50 -4.07 13.66 0.31
N SER A 51 -3.82 13.88 -0.99
CA SER A 51 -4.76 13.54 -2.05
C SER A 51 -4.96 12.02 -2.23
N GLN A 52 -4.08 11.18 -1.67
CA GLN A 52 -4.22 9.72 -1.71
C GLN A 52 -5.32 9.20 -0.78
N ILE A 53 -5.56 9.86 0.35
CA ILE A 53 -6.55 9.38 1.34
C ILE A 53 -7.98 9.34 0.76
N PRO A 54 -8.50 10.41 0.12
CA PRO A 54 -9.80 10.33 -0.55
C PRO A 54 -9.90 9.26 -1.64
N ALA A 55 -8.79 8.97 -2.34
CA ALA A 55 -8.77 7.90 -3.35
C ALA A 55 -8.92 6.52 -2.69
N LEU A 56 -8.24 6.27 -1.58
CA LEU A 56 -8.41 5.05 -0.79
C LEU A 56 -9.85 4.92 -0.27
N ASP A 57 -10.40 5.98 0.32
CA ASP A 57 -11.78 5.97 0.82
C ASP A 57 -12.80 5.74 -0.32
N THR A 58 -12.55 6.31 -1.51
CA THR A 58 -13.39 6.06 -2.68
C THR A 58 -13.32 4.59 -3.09
N GLY A 59 -12.15 3.99 -3.10
CA GLY A 59 -11.97 2.59 -3.50
C GLY A 59 -12.64 1.60 -2.55
N PHE A 60 -12.67 1.91 -1.25
CA PHE A 60 -13.17 0.98 -0.23
C PHE A 60 -14.55 1.31 0.30
N ARG A 61 -14.98 2.56 0.28
CA ARG A 61 -16.20 2.98 0.94
C ARG A 61 -17.20 3.72 0.07
N TRP A 62 -16.71 4.68 -0.75
CA TRP A 62 -17.57 5.61 -1.47
C TRP A 62 -17.65 5.37 -2.99
N GLY A 63 -16.94 4.35 -3.48
CA GLY A 63 -16.95 3.96 -4.87
C GLY A 63 -18.25 3.27 -5.31
N PRO A 64 -18.32 2.82 -6.56
CA PRO A 64 -19.51 2.18 -7.13
C PRO A 64 -19.80 0.78 -6.56
N GLY A 65 -18.91 0.24 -5.73
CA GLY A 65 -19.08 -1.04 -5.06
C GLY A 65 -19.88 -0.95 -3.75
N VAL A 66 -19.75 -2.00 -2.94
CA VAL A 66 -20.36 -2.05 -1.62
C VAL A 66 -19.53 -1.21 -0.64
N ASP A 67 -20.17 -0.46 0.25
CA ASP A 67 -19.49 0.21 1.38
C ASP A 67 -18.93 -0.84 2.34
N THR A 68 -17.60 -1.03 2.30
CA THR A 68 -16.93 -2.01 3.16
C THR A 68 -16.83 -1.58 4.62
N LYS A 69 -17.24 -0.36 4.96
CA LYS A 69 -17.07 0.29 6.27
C LYS A 69 -15.61 0.51 6.67
N ILE A 70 -14.68 0.39 5.74
CA ILE A 70 -13.26 0.70 5.95
C ILE A 70 -12.96 2.08 5.38
N GLN A 71 -12.39 2.96 6.18
CA GLN A 71 -11.88 4.26 5.75
C GLN A 71 -10.46 4.48 6.28
N PHE A 72 -9.77 5.47 5.72
CA PHE A 72 -8.37 5.73 6.01
C PHE A 72 -8.18 7.16 6.52
N CYS A 73 -7.19 7.36 7.35
CA CYS A 73 -6.74 8.69 7.74
C CYS A 73 -5.22 8.71 7.87
N LEU A 74 -4.60 9.88 7.73
CA LEU A 74 -3.21 10.00 8.15
C LEU A 74 -3.09 9.85 9.66
N ALA A 75 -2.02 9.17 10.10
CA ALA A 75 -1.70 9.05 11.51
C ALA A 75 -1.51 10.45 12.13
N SER A 76 -2.20 10.72 13.21
CA SER A 76 -2.10 11.99 13.94
C SER A 76 -1.18 11.92 15.15
N ARG A 77 -0.71 10.71 15.48
CA ARG A 77 0.30 10.43 16.50
C ARG A 77 1.33 9.46 15.97
N ASP A 78 2.59 9.70 16.35
CA ASP A 78 3.68 8.78 16.08
C ASP A 78 3.69 7.60 17.09
N PRO A 79 4.58 6.59 16.93
CA PRO A 79 4.67 5.46 17.87
C PRO A 79 5.02 5.83 19.30
N ASP A 80 5.61 7.02 19.53
CA ASP A 80 5.91 7.57 20.86
C ASP A 80 4.75 8.39 21.43
N GLY A 81 3.64 8.53 20.69
CA GLY A 81 2.45 9.28 21.07
C GLY A 81 2.52 10.78 20.80
N ASN A 82 3.58 11.29 20.15
CA ASN A 82 3.70 12.71 19.80
C ASN A 82 2.80 13.08 18.62
N PRO A 83 2.33 14.32 18.52
CA PRO A 83 1.60 14.79 17.35
C PRO A 83 2.43 14.69 16.06
N THR A 84 1.80 14.22 14.98
CA THR A 84 2.41 14.09 13.64
C THR A 84 1.38 14.39 12.56
N ASN A 85 1.86 14.64 11.33
CA ASN A 85 1.03 14.70 10.13
C ASN A 85 0.99 13.36 9.37
N GLY A 86 1.57 12.28 9.91
CA GLY A 86 1.59 10.97 9.27
C GLY A 86 2.50 10.86 8.04
N ILE A 87 3.43 11.81 7.86
CA ILE A 87 4.37 11.83 6.73
C ILE A 87 5.80 11.95 7.27
N THR A 88 6.66 11.02 6.89
CA THR A 88 8.10 11.07 7.19
C THR A 88 8.89 11.21 5.88
N ARG A 89 10.07 11.82 5.94
CA ARG A 89 10.90 12.06 4.76
C ARG A 89 12.32 11.59 5.00
N HIS A 90 12.84 10.83 4.03
CA HIS A 90 14.15 10.19 4.11
C HIS A 90 14.90 10.41 2.80
N ASN A 91 16.13 10.88 2.87
CA ASN A 91 16.98 10.99 1.69
C ASN A 91 17.61 9.62 1.39
N GLY A 92 17.03 8.89 0.42
CA GLY A 92 17.46 7.56 0.04
C GLY A 92 18.90 7.51 -0.50
N VAL A 93 19.34 8.56 -1.18
CA VAL A 93 20.73 8.65 -1.67
C VAL A 93 21.71 8.80 -0.50
N GLN A 94 21.36 9.55 0.53
CA GLN A 94 22.19 9.64 1.74
C GLN A 94 22.24 8.32 2.51
N LEU A 95 21.15 7.55 2.50
CA LEU A 95 21.05 6.28 3.23
C LEU A 95 21.71 5.11 2.48
N PHE A 96 21.61 5.07 1.15
CA PHE A 96 21.97 3.89 0.35
C PHE A 96 22.94 4.20 -0.80
N GLY A 97 23.36 5.46 -0.98
CA GLY A 97 24.30 5.88 -2.03
C GLY A 97 23.78 5.72 -3.44
N ASP A 98 24.72 5.53 -4.36
CA ASP A 98 24.49 5.45 -5.81
C ASP A 98 23.49 4.34 -6.18
N LEU A 99 23.44 3.25 -5.39
CA LEU A 99 22.51 2.15 -5.67
C LEU A 99 21.05 2.61 -5.63
N TYR A 100 20.67 3.47 -4.66
CA TYR A 100 19.32 4.04 -4.64
C TYR A 100 19.14 5.14 -5.69
N GLU A 101 20.18 5.90 -5.96
CA GLU A 101 20.14 6.97 -6.95
C GLU A 101 19.90 6.44 -8.36
N GLU A 102 20.56 5.35 -8.73
CA GLU A 102 20.54 4.79 -10.08
C GLU A 102 19.42 3.76 -10.27
N GLU A 103 19.15 2.90 -9.26
CA GLU A 103 18.32 1.70 -9.42
C GLU A 103 17.09 1.69 -8.49
N GLY A 104 16.98 2.61 -7.54
CA GLY A 104 15.88 2.63 -6.56
C GLY A 104 15.85 1.39 -5.68
N ILE A 105 14.74 0.65 -5.69
CA ILE A 105 14.56 -0.54 -4.84
C ILE A 105 14.22 -1.80 -5.64
N THR A 106 14.46 -2.96 -5.01
CA THR A 106 14.06 -4.26 -5.53
C THR A 106 13.54 -5.19 -4.43
N SER A 107 12.50 -5.97 -4.75
CA SER A 107 12.06 -7.14 -3.98
C SER A 107 12.51 -8.47 -4.61
N SER A 108 13.28 -8.41 -5.70
CA SER A 108 13.68 -9.56 -6.52
C SER A 108 15.19 -9.57 -6.72
N SER A 109 15.79 -10.75 -6.66
CA SER A 109 17.21 -10.96 -6.99
C SER A 109 17.54 -10.87 -8.50
N LEU A 110 16.56 -10.63 -9.34
CA LEU A 110 16.73 -10.50 -10.80
C LEU A 110 17.00 -9.05 -11.22
N PHE A 111 16.83 -8.08 -10.33
CA PHE A 111 17.02 -6.66 -10.57
C PHE A 111 18.00 -6.08 -9.58
N ASP A 112 18.80 -5.13 -10.04
CA ASP A 112 19.60 -4.30 -9.16
C ASP A 112 18.72 -3.32 -8.38
N GLY A 113 19.22 -2.81 -7.28
CA GLY A 113 18.51 -1.87 -6.42
C GLY A 113 18.64 -2.22 -4.93
N VAL A 114 18.27 -1.29 -4.08
CA VAL A 114 18.24 -1.50 -2.64
C VAL A 114 17.17 -2.53 -2.30
N ASN A 115 17.55 -3.59 -1.56
CA ASN A 115 16.58 -4.60 -1.13
C ASN A 115 15.49 -3.96 -0.26
N ASP A 116 14.21 -4.28 -0.51
CA ASP A 116 13.08 -3.63 0.15
C ASP A 116 13.04 -3.86 1.67
N ASN A 117 13.44 -5.03 2.15
CA ASN A 117 13.55 -5.28 3.59
C ASN A 117 14.65 -4.43 4.24
N LEU A 118 15.77 -4.23 3.53
CA LEU A 118 16.83 -3.33 3.98
C LEU A 118 16.34 -1.87 4.01
N LEU A 119 15.63 -1.44 2.97
CA LEU A 119 15.03 -0.10 2.93
C LEU A 119 14.07 0.09 4.10
N LYS A 120 13.09 -0.79 4.26
CA LYS A 120 12.06 -0.71 5.30
C LYS A 120 12.67 -0.73 6.71
N SER A 121 13.68 -1.58 6.95
CA SER A 121 14.35 -1.65 8.25
C SER A 121 15.24 -0.43 8.54
N THR A 122 15.81 0.21 7.52
CA THR A 122 16.66 1.40 7.66
C THR A 122 15.83 2.68 7.83
N VAL A 123 14.81 2.84 7.02
CA VAL A 123 13.84 3.94 7.10
C VAL A 123 13.03 3.87 8.40
N GLY A 124 12.79 2.66 8.85
CA GLY A 124 11.94 2.33 9.98
C GLY A 124 10.50 2.05 9.54
N CYS A 125 9.79 1.33 10.38
CA CYS A 125 8.34 1.13 10.25
C CYS A 125 7.67 1.50 11.56
N TRP A 126 6.48 2.06 11.46
CA TRP A 126 5.61 2.18 12.62
C TRP A 126 4.92 0.85 12.88
N ASN A 127 4.61 0.56 14.13
CA ASN A 127 4.03 -0.72 14.53
C ASN A 127 2.91 -1.17 13.55
N PRO A 128 3.09 -2.25 12.77
CA PRO A 128 2.11 -2.65 11.76
C PRO A 128 0.80 -3.20 12.36
N ASP A 129 0.76 -3.47 13.66
CA ASP A 129 -0.50 -3.77 14.37
C ASP A 129 -1.37 -2.52 14.61
N GLU A 130 -0.80 -1.31 14.44
CA GLU A 130 -1.45 -0.03 14.73
C GLU A 130 -1.50 0.90 13.50
N TYR A 131 -0.56 0.75 12.56
CA TYR A 131 -0.41 1.65 11.41
C TYR A 131 -0.22 0.87 10.12
N ILE A 132 -0.79 1.37 9.04
CA ILE A 132 -0.47 0.91 7.68
C ILE A 132 0.70 1.76 7.16
N ASN A 133 1.83 1.12 6.89
CA ASN A 133 3.03 1.78 6.40
C ASN A 133 3.05 1.82 4.87
N PHE A 134 3.11 3.01 4.28
CA PHE A 134 3.38 3.20 2.86
C PHE A 134 4.81 3.70 2.66
N TYR A 135 5.56 3.05 1.78
CA TYR A 135 6.90 3.45 1.38
C TYR A 135 6.83 3.98 -0.05
N ILE A 136 7.01 5.29 -0.18
CA ILE A 136 6.98 5.97 -1.48
C ILE A 136 8.41 6.11 -1.97
N VAL A 137 8.70 5.48 -3.11
CA VAL A 137 10.06 5.33 -3.63
C VAL A 137 10.21 5.91 -5.03
N SER A 138 11.46 6.13 -5.45
CA SER A 138 11.81 6.72 -6.74
C SER A 138 11.63 5.76 -7.90
N GLU A 139 11.98 4.49 -7.68
CA GLU A 139 12.05 3.45 -8.71
C GLU A 139 11.86 2.07 -8.09
N ILE A 140 11.23 1.16 -8.83
CA ILE A 140 11.01 -0.24 -8.42
C ILE A 140 11.42 -1.15 -9.58
N GLN A 141 12.47 -1.95 -9.38
CA GLN A 141 12.91 -2.97 -10.35
C GLN A 141 13.13 -2.41 -11.76
N GLY A 142 13.83 -1.29 -11.89
CA GLY A 142 14.09 -0.61 -13.14
C GLY A 142 12.90 0.17 -13.70
N ASN A 143 11.80 0.31 -12.96
CA ASN A 143 10.65 1.10 -13.36
C ASN A 143 10.51 2.38 -12.51
N ASN A 144 10.61 3.52 -13.18
CA ASN A 144 10.39 4.85 -12.60
C ASN A 144 9.05 5.49 -13.06
N GLY A 145 8.05 4.67 -13.35
CA GLY A 145 6.71 5.09 -13.80
C GLY A 145 6.41 4.72 -15.25
N GLY A 146 7.25 3.90 -15.90
CA GLY A 146 7.00 3.28 -17.22
C GLY A 146 6.05 2.09 -17.14
N GLY A 147 6.20 1.17 -18.08
CA GLY A 147 5.61 -0.16 -17.98
C GLY A 147 6.44 -1.00 -17.01
N GLY A 148 5.81 -1.60 -16.02
CA GLY A 148 6.47 -2.41 -14.99
C GLY A 148 5.77 -2.30 -13.65
N VAL A 149 6.44 -2.73 -12.59
CA VAL A 149 5.91 -2.70 -11.23
C VAL A 149 5.77 -1.25 -10.76
N GLN A 150 4.58 -0.85 -10.38
CA GLN A 150 4.27 0.51 -9.90
C GLN A 150 4.06 0.56 -8.41
N GLY A 151 3.73 -0.57 -7.81
CA GLY A 151 3.59 -0.79 -6.40
C GLY A 151 3.51 -2.27 -6.12
N TYR A 152 3.61 -2.65 -4.87
CA TYR A 152 3.32 -4.00 -4.37
C TYR A 152 3.03 -3.99 -2.89
N ALA A 153 2.25 -4.97 -2.46
CA ALA A 153 2.04 -5.35 -1.08
C ALA A 153 2.06 -6.87 -0.94
N TYR A 154 2.37 -7.36 0.25
CA TYR A 154 2.25 -8.78 0.54
C TYR A 154 0.82 -9.10 0.96
N VAL A 155 0.22 -10.11 0.32
CA VAL A 155 -1.14 -10.55 0.62
C VAL A 155 -1.21 -11.07 2.04
N GLY A 156 -2.21 -10.60 2.79
CA GLY A 156 -2.46 -11.02 4.14
C GLY A 156 -1.43 -10.57 5.18
N GLY A 157 -0.64 -9.53 4.89
CA GLY A 157 0.42 -9.08 5.79
C GLY A 157 1.35 -10.22 6.18
N ASN A 158 1.77 -11.02 5.21
CA ASN A 158 2.49 -12.29 5.41
C ASN A 158 3.97 -12.08 5.81
N SER A 159 4.34 -10.85 6.13
CA SER A 159 5.65 -10.50 6.66
C SER A 159 5.50 -9.99 8.09
N SER A 160 6.40 -10.41 8.96
CA SER A 160 6.45 -9.93 10.33
C SER A 160 7.29 -8.66 10.43
N GLY A 161 6.89 -7.75 11.31
CA GLY A 161 7.64 -6.52 11.58
C GLY A 161 7.69 -5.59 10.36
N CYS A 162 8.81 -4.95 10.10
CA CYS A 162 8.98 -3.97 9.01
C CYS A 162 8.86 -4.55 7.59
N GLY A 163 8.83 -5.87 7.43
CA GLY A 163 8.56 -6.49 6.13
C GLY A 163 7.15 -6.20 5.61
N ASP A 164 6.20 -5.94 6.50
CA ASP A 164 4.85 -5.54 6.13
C ASP A 164 4.80 -4.10 5.59
N GLY A 165 3.71 -3.76 4.93
CA GLY A 165 3.49 -2.44 4.34
C GLY A 165 3.49 -2.43 2.82
N ILE A 166 3.03 -1.32 2.29
CA ILE A 166 2.83 -1.08 0.86
C ILE A 166 4.01 -0.28 0.32
N VAL A 167 4.54 -0.70 -0.81
CA VAL A 167 5.56 0.06 -1.55
C VAL A 167 4.96 0.54 -2.85
N GLN A 168 5.18 1.80 -3.21
CA GLN A 168 4.77 2.32 -4.52
C GLN A 168 5.63 3.47 -5.00
N LEU A 169 5.58 3.73 -6.31
CA LEU A 169 6.29 4.83 -6.95
C LEU A 169 5.68 6.18 -6.55
N TYR A 170 6.54 7.20 -6.42
CA TYR A 170 6.16 8.58 -6.10
C TYR A 170 5.16 9.18 -7.11
N ASN A 171 5.31 8.85 -8.39
CA ASN A 171 4.56 9.43 -9.50
C ASN A 171 3.28 8.66 -9.86
N VAL A 172 2.86 7.74 -9.01
CA VAL A 172 1.56 7.08 -9.04
C VAL A 172 0.82 7.23 -7.70
N THR A 173 1.39 8.03 -6.78
CA THR A 173 0.84 8.31 -5.46
C THR A 173 -0.01 9.57 -5.49
N GLY A 174 -1.25 9.48 -5.04
CA GLY A 174 -2.18 10.61 -4.97
C GLY A 174 -2.93 10.89 -6.26
N THR A 175 -3.63 12.03 -6.29
CA THR A 175 -4.45 12.48 -7.41
C THR A 175 -4.05 13.86 -7.92
N THR A 176 -3.02 14.45 -7.36
CA THR A 176 -2.46 15.77 -7.74
C THR A 176 -0.95 15.78 -7.55
N GLY A 177 -0.27 16.77 -8.11
CA GLY A 177 1.19 16.96 -7.97
C GLY A 177 2.00 16.30 -9.08
N THR A 178 3.13 15.71 -8.73
CA THR A 178 4.05 15.06 -9.68
C THR A 178 3.53 13.67 -10.04
N LEU A 179 2.61 13.61 -11.00
CA LEU A 179 2.00 12.35 -11.41
C LEU A 179 2.34 12.02 -12.86
N LYS A 180 2.41 10.73 -13.14
CA LYS A 180 2.51 10.21 -14.50
C LYS A 180 1.14 10.24 -15.16
N SER A 181 1.13 10.62 -16.45
CA SER A 181 -0.11 10.66 -17.25
C SER A 181 -0.83 9.31 -17.21
N GLY A 182 -2.14 9.37 -16.92
CA GLY A 182 -2.99 8.19 -16.74
C GLY A 182 -2.89 7.53 -15.36
N LYS A 183 -2.29 8.20 -14.38
CA LYS A 183 -2.13 7.72 -12.99
C LYS A 183 -2.67 8.71 -11.95
N GLU A 184 -3.56 9.59 -12.38
CA GLU A 184 -4.07 10.70 -11.58
C GLU A 184 -5.24 10.31 -10.65
N GLN A 185 -5.58 9.01 -10.53
CA GLN A 185 -6.72 8.55 -9.75
C GLN A 185 -6.35 7.86 -8.43
N GLY A 186 -5.05 7.71 -8.15
CA GLY A 186 -4.57 7.05 -6.93
C GLY A 186 -4.87 5.54 -6.86
N GLU A 187 -5.20 4.92 -8.01
CA GLU A 187 -5.64 3.53 -8.13
C GLU A 187 -4.58 2.51 -7.70
N THR A 188 -3.30 2.83 -7.89
CA THR A 188 -2.21 1.93 -7.47
C THR A 188 -2.28 1.67 -5.98
N ALA A 189 -2.42 2.71 -5.15
CA ALA A 189 -2.55 2.55 -3.71
C ALA A 189 -3.81 1.77 -3.31
N VAL A 190 -4.93 1.96 -4.02
CA VAL A 190 -6.18 1.20 -3.78
C VAL A 190 -5.95 -0.28 -4.07
N HIS A 191 -5.28 -0.60 -5.18
CA HIS A 191 -4.93 -1.98 -5.56
C HIS A 191 -4.03 -2.65 -4.51
N GLU A 192 -2.94 -2.00 -4.14
CA GLU A 192 -1.99 -2.54 -3.17
C GLU A 192 -2.58 -2.65 -1.76
N MET A 193 -3.48 -1.73 -1.39
CA MET A 193 -4.24 -1.82 -0.16
C MET A 193 -5.17 -3.05 -0.17
N GLY A 194 -5.74 -3.40 -1.31
CA GLY A 194 -6.49 -4.64 -1.48
C GLY A 194 -5.64 -5.86 -1.11
N HIS A 195 -4.43 -5.95 -1.64
CA HIS A 195 -3.50 -7.01 -1.29
C HIS A 195 -3.11 -7.01 0.19
N HIS A 196 -2.82 -5.84 0.74
CA HIS A 196 -2.51 -5.68 2.16
C HIS A 196 -3.66 -6.16 3.07
N LEU A 197 -4.90 -5.99 2.62
CA LEU A 197 -6.11 -6.46 3.28
C LEU A 197 -6.53 -7.89 2.87
N ASP A 198 -5.62 -8.68 2.29
CA ASP A 198 -5.78 -10.11 2.00
C ASP A 198 -6.56 -10.44 0.71
N LEU A 199 -6.73 -9.48 -0.19
CA LEU A 199 -7.35 -9.74 -1.48
C LEU A 199 -6.31 -10.20 -2.51
N TRP A 200 -6.61 -11.31 -3.18
CA TRP A 200 -5.86 -11.80 -4.33
C TRP A 200 -6.34 -11.16 -5.63
N HIS A 201 -5.54 -11.26 -6.69
CA HIS A 201 -6.04 -10.94 -8.03
C HIS A 201 -7.16 -11.91 -8.43
N THR A 202 -8.18 -11.42 -9.10
CA THR A 202 -9.31 -12.25 -9.58
C THR A 202 -8.87 -13.39 -10.52
N PHE A 203 -7.70 -13.27 -11.13
CA PHE A 203 -7.08 -14.27 -12.02
C PHE A 203 -5.93 -15.05 -11.35
N GLN A 204 -5.78 -14.96 -10.03
CA GLN A 204 -4.70 -15.61 -9.28
C GLN A 204 -4.79 -17.14 -9.39
N PHE A 205 -3.62 -17.82 -9.46
CA PHE A 205 -3.49 -19.28 -9.50
C PHE A 205 -4.19 -20.00 -10.65
N GLY A 206 -4.75 -19.33 -11.65
CA GLY A 206 -5.47 -20.03 -12.70
C GLY A 206 -5.79 -19.20 -13.93
N ASN A 207 -6.54 -19.83 -14.72
CA ASN A 207 -7.24 -19.36 -15.88
C ASN A 207 -8.72 -19.33 -15.47
N CYS A 208 -9.52 -18.45 -16.00
CA CYS A 208 -10.95 -18.24 -15.72
C CYS A 208 -11.86 -19.50 -15.80
N ASN A 209 -11.38 -20.66 -15.41
CA ASN A 209 -12.06 -21.96 -15.40
C ASN A 209 -12.01 -22.57 -14.00
N GLU A 210 -12.40 -21.80 -13.01
CA GLU A 210 -12.43 -22.26 -11.64
C GLU A 210 -13.57 -23.26 -11.42
N THR A 211 -13.23 -24.38 -10.81
CA THR A 211 -14.20 -25.41 -10.42
C THR A 211 -14.45 -25.42 -8.91
N ASN A 212 -13.63 -24.70 -8.16
CA ASN A 212 -13.74 -24.55 -6.71
C ASN A 212 -13.22 -23.18 -6.29
N CYS A 213 -14.12 -22.25 -6.06
CA CYS A 213 -13.81 -20.87 -5.68
C CYS A 213 -13.12 -20.72 -4.30
N GLU A 214 -13.21 -21.70 -3.42
CA GLU A 214 -12.55 -21.65 -2.12
C GLU A 214 -11.05 -21.94 -2.16
N THR A 215 -10.57 -22.53 -3.26
CA THR A 215 -9.17 -22.98 -3.40
C THR A 215 -8.50 -22.55 -4.69
N GLN A 216 -9.22 -21.91 -5.58
CA GLN A 216 -8.77 -21.45 -6.89
C GLN A 216 -9.15 -19.98 -7.10
N GLY A 217 -8.51 -19.32 -8.06
CA GLY A 217 -8.74 -17.91 -8.32
C GLY A 217 -8.33 -17.03 -7.14
N ASP A 218 -9.12 -16.03 -6.88
CA ASP A 218 -8.93 -15.12 -5.73
C ASP A 218 -9.48 -15.69 -4.41
N GLN A 219 -9.99 -16.91 -4.42
CA GLN A 219 -10.61 -17.59 -3.28
C GLN A 219 -11.86 -16.87 -2.74
N VAL A 220 -12.54 -16.11 -3.61
CA VAL A 220 -13.77 -15.38 -3.31
C VAL A 220 -14.89 -15.90 -4.22
N CYS A 221 -15.90 -16.57 -3.66
CA CYS A 221 -16.89 -17.33 -4.41
C CYS A 221 -17.94 -16.48 -5.15
N ASP A 222 -17.96 -15.18 -4.96
CA ASP A 222 -18.86 -14.23 -5.65
C ASP A 222 -18.16 -13.42 -6.76
N THR A 223 -16.88 -13.68 -7.01
CA THR A 223 -16.18 -13.13 -8.17
C THR A 223 -16.63 -13.90 -9.44
N PRO A 224 -17.10 -13.20 -10.49
CA PRO A 224 -17.62 -13.82 -11.71
C PRO A 224 -16.52 -14.45 -12.58
#